data_df0c61ba267c18a312b34c86625b94b1
#
_entry.id   df0c61ba267c18a312b34c86625b94b1
#
_cell.length_a   1.000
_cell.length_b   1.000
_cell.length_c   1.000
_cell.angle_alpha   90.00
_cell.angle_beta   90.00
_cell.angle_gamma   90.00
#
_symmetry.space_group_name_H-M   'P 1'
#
loop_
_entity.id
_entity.type
_entity.pdbx_description
1 polymer ?
#
loop_
_entity_poly.entity_id
_entity_poly.type
_entity_poly.pdbx_seq_one_letter_code
_entity_poly.pdbx_strand_id
1 'polypeptide(L)'
;RGSNSIRGDNEPLWIINGFPGDINMINTADIESVEVMKDASATAIYGSRGANGVILITTKQAKEGKITVEYNASFGVQSLAKELELLDAWEYMNYLNENLASNNQPTIYTDEEIKSTRHSTNWQRELFRNALVTDHSVNVSGGTEKVQGTLGASYFDQQGIVKESGYKRMSIRSSLNYHISKYVTVSSNLIFSRSNHNQMNSQGGSRGTSVIGSTLILPPTATPHYDDGTWNDFQTQPIAPVNPLAYVKEVDNKWYANRIMANASLTIKPIDGLSIQLSANVNNNPNRKDYYKS
;
A
#
# COMPACT_ATOMS: atom_id res chain seq x y z
N ARG A 1 -19.19 3.88 16.21
CA ARG A 1 -20.09 4.87 15.61
C ARG A 1 -19.92 4.76 14.11
N GLY A 2 -21.02 4.71 13.34
CA GLY A 2 -21.00 4.41 11.90
C GLY A 2 -20.35 5.50 11.03
N SER A 3 -20.28 5.25 9.72
CA SER A 3 -19.80 6.21 8.74
C SER A 3 -20.70 7.45 8.74
N ASN A 4 -20.10 8.64 8.76
CA ASN A 4 -20.83 9.90 8.81
C ASN A 4 -21.25 10.43 7.42
N SER A 5 -20.77 9.80 6.35
CA SER A 5 -21.06 10.20 4.98
C SER A 5 -21.50 9.01 4.12
N ILE A 6 -22.56 9.20 3.33
CA ILE A 6 -23.06 8.24 2.34
C ILE A 6 -22.30 8.40 1.01
N ARG A 7 -21.74 9.57 0.74
CA ARG A 7 -21.09 9.93 -0.53
C ARG A 7 -19.65 10.44 -0.39
N GLY A 8 -19.19 10.66 0.84
CA GLY A 8 -17.88 11.24 1.11
C GLY A 8 -16.91 10.22 1.66
N ASP A 9 -15.69 10.66 1.77
CA ASP A 9 -14.62 9.96 2.44
C ASP A 9 -14.94 9.80 3.93
N ASN A 10 -14.80 8.59 4.46
CA ASN A 10 -14.98 8.25 5.88
C ASN A 10 -13.64 8.09 6.61
N GLU A 11 -12.53 8.46 5.96
CA GLU A 11 -11.21 8.38 6.58
C GLU A 11 -11.05 9.44 7.69
N PRO A 12 -10.33 9.10 8.76
CA PRO A 12 -9.99 10.06 9.81
C PRO A 12 -9.02 11.12 9.27
N LEU A 13 -9.04 12.30 9.87
CA LEU A 13 -8.06 13.33 9.59
C LEU A 13 -6.71 12.97 10.24
N TRP A 14 -5.67 12.84 9.45
CA TRP A 14 -4.32 12.62 9.93
C TRP A 14 -3.64 13.97 10.22
N ILE A 15 -3.14 14.12 11.44
CA ILE A 15 -2.38 15.29 11.88
C ILE A 15 -0.97 14.84 12.27
N ILE A 16 0.03 15.38 11.59
CA ILE A 16 1.43 15.05 11.79
C ILE A 16 2.13 16.28 12.36
N ASN A 17 2.68 16.16 13.57
CA ASN A 17 3.34 17.27 14.27
C ASN A 17 2.49 18.55 14.27
N GLY A 18 1.18 18.43 14.47
CA GLY A 18 0.23 19.54 14.54
C GLY A 18 -0.37 20.00 13.21
N PHE A 19 0.03 19.42 12.07
CA PHE A 19 -0.44 19.82 10.74
C PHE A 19 -1.10 18.66 9.98
N PRO A 20 -2.12 18.92 9.16
CA PRO A 20 -2.72 17.90 8.29
C PRO A 20 -1.67 17.30 7.33
N GLY A 21 -1.59 15.98 7.29
CA GLY A 21 -0.60 15.25 6.49
C GLY A 21 -1.13 13.89 6.02
N ASP A 22 -0.29 13.16 5.29
CA ASP A 22 -0.56 11.81 4.79
C ASP A 22 0.34 10.82 5.55
N ILE A 23 -0.27 9.83 6.24
CA ILE A 23 0.47 8.81 6.98
C ILE A 23 1.47 8.03 6.10
N ASN A 24 1.16 7.91 4.81
CA ASN A 24 2.05 7.22 3.86
C ASN A 24 3.39 7.92 3.62
N MET A 25 3.57 9.15 4.17
CA MET A 25 4.85 9.86 4.09
C MET A 25 5.86 9.40 5.15
N ILE A 26 5.39 8.80 6.26
CA ILE A 26 6.19 8.57 7.46
C ILE A 26 6.58 7.10 7.55
N ASN A 27 7.82 6.85 7.97
CA ASN A 27 8.22 5.52 8.42
C ASN A 27 7.73 5.29 9.85
N THR A 28 7.25 4.09 10.15
CA THR A 28 6.77 3.73 11.49
C THR A 28 7.87 3.86 12.56
N ALA A 29 9.12 3.63 12.19
CA ALA A 29 10.28 3.81 13.08
C ALA A 29 10.49 5.27 13.52
N ASP A 30 9.94 6.24 12.77
CA ASP A 30 10.01 7.67 13.09
C ASP A 30 8.90 8.14 14.04
N ILE A 31 7.92 7.31 14.34
CA ILE A 31 6.77 7.67 15.19
C ILE A 31 7.17 7.55 16.65
N GLU A 32 6.90 8.60 17.43
CA GLU A 32 7.03 8.61 18.88
C GLU A 32 5.70 8.25 19.56
N SER A 33 4.58 8.86 19.12
CA SER A 33 3.26 8.56 19.65
C SER A 33 2.16 8.65 18.58
N VAL A 34 1.09 7.89 18.80
CA VAL A 34 -0.15 7.96 18.02
C VAL A 34 -1.31 8.12 19.00
N GLU A 35 -2.07 9.19 18.83
CA GLU A 35 -3.26 9.47 19.63
C GLU A 35 -4.50 9.50 18.74
N VAL A 36 -5.57 8.84 19.17
CA VAL A 36 -6.82 8.76 18.40
C VAL A 36 -7.92 9.54 19.14
N MET A 37 -8.35 10.63 18.51
CA MET A 37 -9.42 11.50 19.02
C MET A 37 -10.73 11.15 18.30
N LYS A 38 -11.72 10.67 19.08
CA LYS A 38 -13.02 10.24 18.56
C LYS A 38 -14.18 11.11 19.05
N ASP A 39 -13.93 11.91 20.10
CA ASP A 39 -14.96 12.73 20.73
C ASP A 39 -15.11 14.07 20.02
N ALA A 40 -16.35 14.53 19.87
CA ALA A 40 -16.66 15.79 19.17
C ALA A 40 -15.98 17.00 19.82
N SER A 41 -15.84 17.02 21.16
CA SER A 41 -15.14 18.10 21.87
C SER A 41 -13.66 18.13 21.54
N ALA A 42 -13.00 16.96 21.45
CA ALA A 42 -11.59 16.85 21.12
C ALA A 42 -11.31 17.17 19.65
N THR A 43 -12.22 16.84 18.74
CA THR A 43 -12.06 17.08 17.29
C THR A 43 -12.53 18.48 16.85
N ALA A 44 -13.22 19.24 17.72
CA ALA A 44 -13.78 20.55 17.40
C ALA A 44 -12.75 21.56 16.87
N ILE A 45 -11.51 21.51 17.34
CA ILE A 45 -10.42 22.39 16.90
C ILE A 45 -10.05 22.19 15.41
N TYR A 46 -10.42 21.05 14.82
CA TYR A 46 -10.16 20.72 13.42
C TYR A 46 -11.37 20.98 12.51
N GLY A 47 -12.46 21.50 13.07
CA GLY A 47 -13.69 21.83 12.35
C GLY A 47 -14.32 20.62 11.67
N SER A 48 -15.00 20.84 10.56
CA SER A 48 -15.70 19.80 9.79
C SER A 48 -14.78 18.68 9.28
N ARG A 49 -13.48 18.95 9.10
CA ARG A 49 -12.49 17.94 8.68
C ARG A 49 -12.26 16.88 9.76
N GLY A 50 -12.49 17.18 11.03
CA GLY A 50 -12.37 16.24 12.15
C GLY A 50 -13.63 15.39 12.39
N ALA A 51 -14.69 15.50 11.59
CA ALA A 51 -15.96 14.83 11.81
C ALA A 51 -15.87 13.29 11.85
N ASN A 52 -14.93 12.69 11.10
CA ASN A 52 -14.67 11.24 11.08
C ASN A 52 -13.66 10.78 12.14
N GLY A 53 -13.26 11.67 13.04
CA GLY A 53 -12.19 11.47 14.01
C GLY A 53 -10.86 12.06 13.52
N VAL A 54 -9.94 12.18 14.46
CA VAL A 54 -8.60 12.72 14.19
C VAL A 54 -7.55 11.77 14.76
N ILE A 55 -6.51 11.49 13.98
CA ILE A 55 -5.36 10.71 14.42
C ILE A 55 -4.16 11.65 14.48
N LEU A 56 -3.66 11.88 15.68
CA LEU A 56 -2.47 12.69 15.91
C LEU A 56 -1.24 11.80 15.87
N ILE A 57 -0.27 12.17 15.07
CA ILE A 57 1.04 11.51 15.01
C ILE A 57 2.10 12.51 15.45
N THR A 58 2.84 12.13 16.46
CA THR A 58 4.05 12.85 16.88
C THR A 58 5.26 12.05 16.41
N THR A 59 6.15 12.69 15.68
CA THR A 59 7.41 12.06 15.26
C THR A 59 8.49 12.29 16.31
N LYS A 60 9.44 11.34 16.41
CA LYS A 60 10.62 11.44 17.29
C LYS A 60 11.33 12.78 17.08
N GLN A 61 11.55 13.49 18.17
CA GLN A 61 12.27 14.77 18.20
C GLN A 61 13.64 14.57 18.83
N ALA A 62 14.61 15.37 18.41
CA ALA A 62 15.90 15.41 19.08
C ALA A 62 15.74 15.96 20.50
N LYS A 63 16.53 15.42 21.42
CA LYS A 63 16.68 15.91 22.78
C LYS A 63 18.10 16.46 22.96
N GLU A 64 18.28 17.30 23.97
CA GLU A 64 19.60 17.71 24.40
C GLU A 64 20.44 16.47 24.76
N GLY A 65 21.68 16.43 24.28
CA GLY A 65 22.59 15.34 24.55
C GLY A 65 23.53 15.04 23.40
N LYS A 66 24.24 13.92 23.54
CA LYS A 66 25.16 13.43 22.53
C LYS A 66 24.39 13.03 21.22
N ILE A 67 25.08 13.16 20.13
CA ILE A 67 24.55 12.64 18.83
C ILE A 67 24.39 11.14 18.94
N THR A 68 23.18 10.69 18.63
CA THR A 68 22.82 9.27 18.53
C THR A 68 22.50 8.91 17.10
N VAL A 69 22.94 7.73 16.67
CA VAL A 69 22.60 7.13 15.38
C VAL A 69 21.84 5.86 15.66
N GLU A 70 20.62 5.78 15.13
CA GLU A 70 19.75 4.61 15.24
C GLU A 70 19.54 4.03 13.85
N TYR A 71 19.80 2.73 13.69
CA TYR A 71 19.46 1.99 12.47
C TYR A 71 18.44 0.91 12.81
N ASN A 72 17.34 0.92 12.07
CA ASN A 72 16.31 -0.11 12.19
C ASN A 72 16.18 -0.84 10.86
N ALA A 73 16.07 -2.15 10.93
CA ALA A 73 15.78 -2.99 9.76
C ALA A 73 14.74 -4.04 10.12
N SER A 74 13.79 -4.25 9.23
CA SER A 74 12.84 -5.35 9.33
C SER A 74 12.75 -6.10 8.03
N PHE A 75 12.55 -7.43 8.14
CA PHE A 75 12.42 -8.34 7.03
C PHE A 75 11.19 -9.21 7.28
N GLY A 76 10.38 -9.38 6.26
CA GLY A 76 9.18 -10.20 6.33
C GLY A 76 8.95 -10.95 5.02
N VAL A 77 8.20 -12.03 5.11
CA VAL A 77 7.71 -12.79 3.96
C VAL A 77 6.20 -12.77 4.00
N GLN A 78 5.59 -12.37 2.91
CA GLN A 78 4.15 -12.45 2.69
C GLN A 78 3.84 -13.66 1.81
N SER A 79 2.80 -14.39 2.15
CA SER A 79 2.30 -15.52 1.36
C SER A 79 0.78 -15.48 1.28
N LEU A 80 0.22 -16.21 0.33
CA LEU A 80 -1.21 -16.43 0.29
C LEU A 80 -1.65 -17.14 1.56
N ALA A 81 -2.62 -16.59 2.28
CA ALA A 81 -3.08 -17.14 3.56
C ALA A 81 -3.74 -18.51 3.40
N LYS A 82 -4.47 -18.70 2.31
CA LYS A 82 -5.11 -19.97 1.95
C LYS A 82 -5.29 -20.03 0.43
N GLU A 83 -4.90 -21.15 -0.14
CA GLU A 83 -5.24 -21.56 -1.51
C GLU A 83 -6.63 -22.19 -1.49
N LEU A 84 -7.48 -21.85 -2.44
CA LEU A 84 -8.78 -22.49 -2.59
C LEU A 84 -8.57 -23.85 -3.28
N GLU A 85 -9.20 -24.87 -2.74
CA GLU A 85 -9.25 -26.19 -3.35
C GLU A 85 -10.18 -26.13 -4.56
N LEU A 86 -9.62 -26.31 -5.73
CA LEU A 86 -10.33 -26.34 -7.00
C LEU A 86 -10.10 -27.71 -7.64
N LEU A 87 -10.99 -28.10 -8.56
CA LEU A 87 -10.84 -29.33 -9.33
C LEU A 87 -9.51 -29.33 -10.09
N ASP A 88 -8.82 -30.47 -10.06
CA ASP A 88 -7.72 -30.71 -10.98
C ASP A 88 -8.23 -31.00 -12.41
N ALA A 89 -7.34 -31.20 -13.37
CA ALA A 89 -7.74 -31.40 -14.75
C ALA A 89 -8.56 -32.66 -14.94
N TRP A 90 -8.22 -33.74 -14.23
CA TRP A 90 -8.95 -35.00 -14.31
C TRP A 90 -10.35 -34.88 -13.69
N GLU A 91 -10.45 -34.30 -12.49
CA GLU A 91 -11.71 -34.06 -11.81
C GLU A 91 -12.61 -33.13 -12.63
N TYR A 92 -12.03 -32.06 -13.21
CA TYR A 92 -12.74 -31.10 -14.04
C TYR A 92 -13.33 -31.74 -15.30
N MET A 93 -12.55 -32.56 -16.01
CA MET A 93 -13.00 -33.23 -17.24
C MET A 93 -14.15 -34.18 -16.94
N ASN A 94 -14.05 -35.00 -15.87
CA ASN A 94 -15.12 -35.89 -15.43
C ASN A 94 -16.38 -35.11 -15.04
N TYR A 95 -16.23 -34.10 -14.18
CA TYR A 95 -17.35 -33.28 -13.75
C TYR A 95 -18.07 -32.61 -14.93
N LEU A 96 -17.30 -32.07 -15.89
CA LEU A 96 -17.88 -31.41 -17.05
C LEU A 96 -18.65 -32.42 -17.94
N ASN A 97 -18.10 -33.59 -18.19
CA ASN A 97 -18.77 -34.65 -18.92
C ASN A 97 -20.07 -35.14 -18.26
N GLU A 98 -20.02 -35.35 -16.92
CA GLU A 98 -21.20 -35.70 -16.12
C GLU A 98 -22.29 -34.62 -16.18
N ASN A 99 -21.89 -33.35 -16.09
CA ASN A 99 -22.82 -32.23 -16.21
C ASN A 99 -23.48 -32.16 -17.59
N LEU A 100 -22.71 -32.32 -18.66
CA LEU A 100 -23.24 -32.34 -20.04
C LEU A 100 -24.19 -33.52 -20.27
N ALA A 101 -23.80 -34.72 -19.82
CA ALA A 101 -24.64 -35.92 -19.96
C ALA A 101 -25.95 -35.78 -19.17
N SER A 102 -25.93 -35.22 -17.97
CA SER A 102 -27.15 -34.97 -17.19
C SER A 102 -28.10 -33.94 -17.81
N ASN A 103 -27.60 -33.09 -18.69
CA ASN A 103 -28.38 -32.14 -19.49
C ASN A 103 -28.69 -32.64 -20.90
N ASN A 104 -28.50 -33.93 -21.16
CA ASN A 104 -28.69 -34.57 -22.48
C ASN A 104 -27.84 -33.90 -23.59
N GLN A 105 -26.65 -33.42 -23.25
CA GLN A 105 -25.67 -32.87 -24.18
C GLN A 105 -24.54 -33.87 -24.43
N PRO A 106 -23.91 -33.87 -25.61
CA PRO A 106 -22.76 -34.72 -25.90
C PRO A 106 -21.58 -34.36 -24.98
N THR A 107 -20.86 -35.36 -24.49
CA THR A 107 -19.60 -35.18 -23.75
C THR A 107 -18.53 -34.57 -24.64
N ILE A 108 -17.66 -33.79 -24.05
CA ILE A 108 -16.55 -33.08 -24.73
C ILE A 108 -15.27 -33.93 -24.71
N TYR A 109 -15.02 -34.62 -23.58
CA TYR A 109 -13.80 -35.39 -23.41
C TYR A 109 -14.06 -36.88 -23.54
N THR A 110 -13.17 -37.58 -24.22
CA THR A 110 -13.17 -39.04 -24.27
C THR A 110 -12.55 -39.66 -23.04
N ASP A 111 -12.89 -40.92 -22.76
CA ASP A 111 -12.28 -41.68 -21.63
C ASP A 111 -10.75 -41.81 -21.78
N GLU A 112 -10.24 -41.87 -23.00
CA GLU A 112 -8.81 -41.94 -23.29
C GLU A 112 -8.11 -40.63 -22.97
N GLU A 113 -8.67 -39.48 -23.34
CA GLU A 113 -8.15 -38.15 -22.99
C GLU A 113 -8.11 -37.95 -21.48
N ILE A 114 -9.20 -38.30 -20.77
CA ILE A 114 -9.27 -38.20 -19.32
C ILE A 114 -8.19 -39.07 -18.66
N LYS A 115 -8.03 -40.34 -19.08
CA LYS A 115 -7.03 -41.26 -18.52
C LYS A 115 -5.59 -40.88 -18.86
N SER A 116 -5.36 -40.25 -20.00
CA SER A 116 -4.02 -39.84 -20.46
C SER A 116 -3.61 -38.47 -19.95
N THR A 117 -4.54 -37.68 -19.40
CA THR A 117 -4.24 -36.34 -18.87
C THR A 117 -3.17 -36.39 -17.79
N ARG A 118 -2.06 -35.69 -18.03
CA ARG A 118 -0.92 -35.57 -17.10
C ARG A 118 -0.68 -34.13 -16.68
N HIS A 119 -1.31 -33.18 -17.36
CA HIS A 119 -1.16 -31.76 -17.10
C HIS A 119 -2.39 -31.21 -16.38
N SER A 120 -2.14 -30.48 -15.33
CA SER A 120 -3.16 -29.72 -14.60
C SER A 120 -2.58 -28.40 -14.17
N THR A 121 -3.12 -27.31 -14.68
CA THR A 121 -2.68 -25.96 -14.32
C THR A 121 -3.36 -25.51 -13.04
N ASN A 122 -2.57 -25.29 -12.01
CA ASN A 122 -3.04 -24.58 -10.82
C ASN A 122 -2.82 -23.07 -11.02
N TRP A 123 -3.83 -22.39 -11.51
CA TRP A 123 -3.78 -20.96 -11.84
C TRP A 123 -3.45 -20.07 -10.63
N GLN A 124 -3.81 -20.49 -9.42
CA GLN A 124 -3.45 -19.75 -8.21
C GLN A 124 -1.95 -19.80 -7.98
N ARG A 125 -1.31 -20.97 -8.08
CA ARG A 125 0.15 -21.12 -7.93
C ARG A 125 0.93 -20.42 -9.06
N GLU A 126 0.33 -20.35 -10.25
CA GLU A 126 0.92 -19.62 -11.35
C GLU A 126 0.94 -18.10 -11.12
N LEU A 127 -0.11 -17.55 -10.52
CA LEU A 127 -0.23 -16.11 -10.28
C LEU A 127 0.45 -15.65 -8.98
N PHE A 128 0.26 -16.39 -7.90
CA PHE A 128 0.76 -15.99 -6.59
C PHE A 128 2.20 -16.43 -6.34
N ARG A 129 2.87 -15.71 -5.45
CA ARG A 129 4.23 -16.03 -4.98
C ARG A 129 4.38 -15.68 -3.51
N ASN A 130 5.40 -16.26 -2.88
CA ASN A 130 5.93 -15.70 -1.64
C ASN A 130 6.67 -14.40 -1.97
N ALA A 131 6.41 -13.36 -1.22
CA ALA A 131 6.87 -12.01 -1.51
C ALA A 131 7.63 -11.42 -0.32
N LEU A 132 8.76 -10.79 -0.60
CA LEU A 132 9.59 -10.16 0.43
C LEU A 132 9.08 -8.77 0.77
N VAL A 133 9.19 -8.42 2.05
CA VAL A 133 9.00 -7.07 2.57
C VAL A 133 10.24 -6.69 3.34
N THR A 134 10.82 -5.54 3.01
CA THR A 134 11.97 -5.00 3.72
C THR A 134 11.73 -3.55 4.08
N ASP A 135 12.13 -3.17 5.28
CA ASP A 135 12.12 -1.79 5.76
C ASP A 135 13.47 -1.47 6.40
N HIS A 136 14.08 -0.40 5.96
CA HIS A 136 15.35 0.09 6.48
C HIS A 136 15.21 1.56 6.84
N SER A 137 15.64 1.94 8.04
CA SER A 137 15.67 3.34 8.46
C SER A 137 16.94 3.67 9.23
N VAL A 138 17.47 4.85 8.97
CA VAL A 138 18.57 5.45 9.71
C VAL A 138 18.09 6.77 10.26
N ASN A 139 18.35 7.02 11.53
CA ASN A 139 17.99 8.26 12.20
C ASN A 139 19.19 8.79 12.99
N VAL A 140 19.55 10.03 12.78
CA VAL A 140 20.59 10.74 13.49
C VAL A 140 19.90 11.87 14.27
N SER A 141 20.08 11.89 15.56
CA SER A 141 19.48 12.91 16.44
C SER A 141 20.41 13.32 17.55
N GLY A 142 20.30 14.57 17.98
CA GLY A 142 21.08 15.11 19.07
C GLY A 142 21.05 16.63 19.07
N GLY A 143 21.79 17.22 19.99
CA GLY A 143 21.90 18.67 20.06
C GLY A 143 22.34 19.18 21.41
N THR A 144 22.40 20.49 21.48
CA THR A 144 22.69 21.26 22.69
C THR A 144 21.41 21.85 23.27
N GLU A 145 21.48 22.51 24.41
CA GLU A 145 20.37 23.30 24.96
C GLU A 145 19.80 24.29 23.94
N LYS A 146 20.64 24.86 23.06
CA LYS A 146 20.22 25.86 22.07
C LYS A 146 19.73 25.28 20.77
N VAL A 147 20.34 24.19 20.28
CA VAL A 147 20.04 23.62 18.97
C VAL A 147 19.86 22.13 19.08
N GLN A 148 18.70 21.62 18.69
CA GLN A 148 18.39 20.20 18.67
C GLN A 148 17.88 19.84 17.28
N GLY A 149 18.40 18.76 16.71
CA GLY A 149 18.07 18.36 15.35
C GLY A 149 17.99 16.86 15.16
N THR A 150 17.11 16.47 14.24
CA THR A 150 16.95 15.09 13.79
C THR A 150 17.03 15.05 12.27
N LEU A 151 17.74 14.06 11.74
CA LEU A 151 17.76 13.74 10.32
C LEU A 151 17.51 12.23 10.17
N GLY A 152 16.46 11.86 9.49
CA GLY A 152 16.08 10.47 9.21
C GLY A 152 16.00 10.21 7.72
N ALA A 153 16.37 9.01 7.32
CA ALA A 153 16.14 8.48 5.97
C ALA A 153 15.61 7.05 6.06
N SER A 154 14.66 6.69 5.22
CA SER A 154 14.13 5.33 5.18
C SER A 154 13.86 4.85 3.77
N TYR A 155 13.94 3.52 3.59
CA TYR A 155 13.60 2.81 2.38
C TYR A 155 12.74 1.60 2.71
N PHE A 156 11.56 1.55 2.13
CA PHE A 156 10.59 0.48 2.26
C PHE A 156 10.35 -0.17 0.90
N ASP A 157 10.49 -1.49 0.81
CA ASP A 157 10.23 -2.27 -0.39
C ASP A 157 9.32 -3.46 -0.02
N GLN A 158 8.12 -3.46 -0.55
CA GLN A 158 7.14 -4.51 -0.40
C GLN A 158 6.82 -5.10 -1.76
N GLN A 159 7.31 -6.30 -2.02
CA GLN A 159 6.84 -7.07 -3.16
C GLN A 159 5.42 -7.56 -2.88
N GLY A 160 4.55 -7.53 -3.89
CA GLY A 160 3.20 -8.09 -3.75
C GLY A 160 3.19 -9.61 -3.94
N ILE A 161 2.22 -10.28 -3.29
CA ILE A 161 2.00 -11.74 -3.48
C ILE A 161 1.46 -12.06 -4.87
N VAL A 162 0.79 -11.12 -5.55
CA VAL A 162 0.51 -11.22 -6.98
C VAL A 162 1.79 -10.86 -7.74
N LYS A 163 2.22 -11.71 -8.68
CA LYS A 163 3.42 -11.44 -9.49
C LYS A 163 3.36 -10.05 -10.12
N GLU A 164 4.50 -9.38 -10.30
CA GLU A 164 4.69 -8.03 -10.85
C GLU A 164 4.04 -6.89 -10.05
N SER A 165 3.33 -7.16 -8.96
CA SER A 165 2.83 -6.12 -8.07
C SER A 165 3.83 -5.75 -6.97
N GLY A 166 3.74 -4.53 -6.44
CA GLY A 166 4.60 -4.10 -5.35
C GLY A 166 4.49 -2.63 -5.01
N TYR A 167 5.09 -2.26 -3.89
CA TYR A 167 5.15 -0.89 -3.39
C TYR A 167 6.55 -0.58 -2.87
N LYS A 168 7.11 0.56 -3.30
CA LYS A 168 8.40 1.06 -2.83
C LYS A 168 8.23 2.49 -2.33
N ARG A 169 8.88 2.81 -1.22
CA ARG A 169 8.90 4.16 -0.68
C ARG A 169 10.28 4.51 -0.18
N MET A 170 10.73 5.68 -0.55
CA MET A 170 11.89 6.34 0.03
C MET A 170 11.40 7.61 0.74
N SER A 171 11.86 7.87 1.96
CA SER A 171 11.54 9.10 2.66
C SER A 171 12.75 9.69 3.36
N ILE A 172 12.74 11.01 3.48
CA ILE A 172 13.72 11.79 4.25
C ILE A 172 12.93 12.72 5.17
N ARG A 173 13.35 12.76 6.41
CA ARG A 173 12.76 13.61 7.44
C ARG A 173 13.86 14.42 8.13
N SER A 174 13.58 15.70 8.35
CA SER A 174 14.42 16.57 9.16
C SER A 174 13.58 17.36 10.14
N SER A 175 14.04 17.49 11.36
CA SER A 175 13.46 18.42 12.33
C SER A 175 14.57 19.23 12.98
N LEU A 176 14.27 20.48 13.29
CA LEU A 176 15.16 21.41 13.96
C LEU A 176 14.37 22.23 14.98
N ASN A 177 14.88 22.28 16.21
CA ASN A 177 14.44 23.20 17.23
C ASN A 177 15.63 24.11 17.61
N TYR A 178 15.45 25.42 17.45
CA TYR A 178 16.46 26.40 17.74
C TYR A 178 15.94 27.38 18.76
N HIS A 179 16.49 27.30 20.01
CA HIS A 179 16.23 28.22 21.10
C HIS A 179 17.16 29.44 20.99
N ILE A 180 16.70 30.47 20.23
CA ILE A 180 17.48 31.70 20.04
C ILE A 180 17.74 32.39 21.34
N SER A 181 16.73 32.41 22.24
CA SER A 181 16.81 32.92 23.60
C SER A 181 15.77 32.21 24.48
N LYS A 182 15.75 32.49 25.76
CA LYS A 182 14.68 32.01 26.65
C LYS A 182 13.28 32.48 26.27
N TYR A 183 13.19 33.48 25.40
CA TYR A 183 11.92 34.05 24.94
C TYR A 183 11.54 33.64 23.52
N VAL A 184 12.49 33.18 22.70
CA VAL A 184 12.26 32.96 21.27
C VAL A 184 12.77 31.57 20.85
N THR A 185 11.87 30.77 20.31
CA THR A 185 12.17 29.45 19.72
C THR A 185 11.69 29.40 18.29
N VAL A 186 12.53 28.90 17.38
CA VAL A 186 12.19 28.55 16.01
C VAL A 186 12.21 27.04 15.87
N SER A 187 11.13 26.47 15.33
CA SER A 187 11.06 25.06 15.02
C SER A 187 10.73 24.84 13.56
N SER A 188 11.34 23.81 12.95
CA SER A 188 11.01 23.41 11.58
C SER A 188 10.97 21.90 11.46
N ASN A 189 10.07 21.41 10.61
CA ASN A 189 10.01 20.01 10.22
C ASN A 189 9.83 19.92 8.70
N LEU A 190 10.59 19.04 8.09
CA LEU A 190 10.51 18.72 6.66
C LEU A 190 10.36 17.21 6.51
N ILE A 191 9.40 16.80 5.73
CA ILE A 191 9.21 15.41 5.33
C ILE A 191 9.11 15.40 3.80
N PHE A 192 9.98 14.65 3.17
CA PHE A 192 9.91 14.32 1.76
C PHE A 192 9.71 12.82 1.61
N SER A 193 8.78 12.41 0.76
CA SER A 193 8.57 11.01 0.44
C SER A 193 8.31 10.82 -1.05
N ARG A 194 8.98 9.84 -1.63
CA ARG A 194 8.71 9.37 -2.98
C ARG A 194 8.29 7.91 -2.92
N SER A 195 7.12 7.60 -3.46
CA SER A 195 6.63 6.23 -3.56
C SER A 195 6.30 5.84 -5.00
N ASN A 196 6.49 4.57 -5.27
CA ASN A 196 6.11 3.89 -6.51
C ASN A 196 5.27 2.68 -6.15
N HIS A 197 4.11 2.56 -6.75
CA HIS A 197 3.18 1.45 -6.55
C HIS A 197 2.82 0.85 -7.90
N ASN A 198 3.18 -0.40 -8.13
CA ASN A 198 2.71 -1.18 -9.27
C ASN A 198 1.45 -1.94 -8.83
N GLN A 199 0.30 -1.44 -9.24
CA GLN A 199 -1.00 -1.95 -8.82
C GLN A 199 -1.59 -2.86 -9.88
N MET A 200 -1.77 -4.13 -9.55
CA MET A 200 -2.53 -5.04 -10.38
C MET A 200 -4.03 -4.87 -10.12
N ASN A 201 -4.84 -4.99 -11.17
CA ASN A 201 -6.29 -4.97 -11.02
C ASN A 201 -6.77 -6.27 -10.34
N SER A 202 -6.80 -6.23 -9.01
CA SER A 202 -7.28 -7.34 -8.18
C SER A 202 -8.79 -7.31 -7.96
N GLN A 203 -9.41 -6.13 -8.15
CA GLN A 203 -10.85 -5.95 -8.03
C GLN A 203 -11.45 -6.03 -9.43
N GLY A 204 -12.15 -7.11 -9.71
CA GLY A 204 -12.81 -7.30 -10.98
C GLY A 204 -14.27 -6.91 -10.90
N GLY A 205 -14.79 -6.50 -12.05
CA GLY A 205 -16.20 -6.51 -12.33
C GLY A 205 -16.79 -7.92 -12.18
N SER A 206 -18.10 -8.05 -12.31
CA SER A 206 -18.79 -9.34 -12.34
C SER A 206 -18.16 -10.27 -13.39
N ARG A 207 -18.07 -11.56 -13.08
CA ARG A 207 -17.70 -12.64 -14.01
C ARG A 207 -16.21 -12.82 -14.33
N GLY A 208 -15.33 -12.74 -13.30
CA GLY A 208 -13.93 -13.19 -13.46
C GLY A 208 -13.06 -12.30 -14.34
N THR A 209 -13.42 -11.03 -14.53
CA THR A 209 -12.62 -10.07 -15.29
C THR A 209 -11.44 -9.51 -14.51
N SER A 210 -11.28 -9.88 -13.23
CA SER A 210 -10.09 -9.54 -12.44
C SER A 210 -9.01 -10.59 -12.60
N VAL A 211 -7.77 -10.17 -12.43
CA VAL A 211 -6.62 -11.08 -12.46
C VAL A 211 -6.78 -12.24 -11.47
N ILE A 212 -7.22 -11.94 -10.24
CA ILE A 212 -7.45 -12.97 -9.20
C ILE A 212 -8.68 -13.82 -9.55
N GLY A 213 -9.79 -13.20 -9.95
CA GLY A 213 -11.00 -13.95 -10.32
C GLY A 213 -10.78 -14.93 -11.47
N SER A 214 -9.94 -14.56 -12.42
CA SER A 214 -9.58 -15.45 -13.52
C SER A 214 -8.93 -16.75 -13.04
N THR A 215 -8.12 -16.72 -11.98
CA THR A 215 -7.50 -17.95 -11.46
C THR A 215 -8.48 -18.96 -10.87
N LEU A 216 -9.70 -18.53 -10.58
CA LEU A 216 -10.75 -19.38 -10.00
C LEU A 216 -11.69 -19.98 -11.03
N ILE A 217 -11.74 -19.41 -12.25
CA ILE A 217 -12.69 -19.81 -13.29
C ILE A 217 -12.02 -20.41 -14.52
N LEU A 218 -10.71 -20.20 -14.69
CA LEU A 218 -9.98 -20.80 -15.80
C LEU A 218 -9.91 -22.32 -15.65
N PRO A 219 -10.14 -23.07 -16.73
CA PRO A 219 -10.09 -24.52 -16.67
C PRO A 219 -8.67 -25.02 -16.39
N PRO A 220 -8.50 -26.00 -15.51
CA PRO A 220 -7.19 -26.56 -15.19
C PRO A 220 -6.57 -27.37 -16.33
N THR A 221 -7.35 -27.69 -17.36
CA THR A 221 -6.89 -28.32 -18.60
C THR A 221 -6.16 -27.37 -19.55
N ALA A 222 -6.32 -26.06 -19.33
CA ALA A 222 -5.69 -25.04 -20.17
C ALA A 222 -4.32 -24.64 -19.66
N THR A 223 -3.44 -24.25 -20.58
CA THR A 223 -2.10 -23.75 -20.30
C THR A 223 -2.03 -22.23 -20.42
N PRO A 224 -1.10 -21.56 -19.73
CA PRO A 224 -0.91 -20.11 -19.89
C PRO A 224 -0.51 -19.66 -21.29
N HIS A 225 0.18 -20.55 -22.02
CA HIS A 225 0.65 -20.29 -23.38
C HIS A 225 0.16 -21.39 -24.32
N TYR A 226 0.03 -21.03 -25.58
CA TYR A 226 -0.07 -22.00 -26.66
C TYR A 226 1.29 -22.66 -26.95
N ASP A 227 1.29 -23.70 -27.75
CA ASP A 227 2.52 -24.46 -28.12
C ASP A 227 3.55 -23.59 -28.87
N ASP A 228 3.10 -22.54 -29.54
CA ASP A 228 3.95 -21.56 -30.23
C ASP A 228 4.57 -20.50 -29.27
N GLY A 229 4.27 -20.57 -27.97
CA GLY A 229 4.76 -19.67 -26.94
C GLY A 229 3.96 -18.38 -26.78
N THR A 230 2.94 -18.15 -27.60
CA THR A 230 2.03 -17.01 -27.43
C THR A 230 1.09 -17.21 -26.25
N TRP A 231 0.59 -16.09 -25.68
CA TRP A 231 -0.36 -16.16 -24.58
C TRP A 231 -1.67 -16.78 -25.00
N ASN A 232 -2.19 -17.71 -24.21
CA ASN A 232 -3.55 -18.23 -24.39
C ASN A 232 -4.55 -17.12 -24.02
N ASP A 233 -5.39 -16.72 -24.98
CA ASP A 233 -6.34 -15.61 -24.87
C ASP A 233 -7.74 -16.02 -24.42
N PHE A 234 -8.01 -17.34 -24.36
CA PHE A 234 -9.30 -17.94 -23.93
C PHE A 234 -10.53 -17.43 -24.69
N GLN A 235 -10.37 -16.90 -25.89
CA GLN A 235 -11.49 -16.32 -26.67
C GLN A 235 -12.57 -17.34 -27.01
N THR A 236 -12.26 -18.63 -26.99
CA THR A 236 -13.22 -19.72 -27.22
C THR A 236 -14.13 -19.99 -26.02
N GLN A 237 -13.88 -19.37 -24.86
CA GLN A 237 -14.69 -19.55 -23.66
C GLN A 237 -15.96 -18.67 -23.74
N PRO A 238 -17.13 -19.14 -23.26
CA PRO A 238 -18.37 -18.35 -23.22
C PRO A 238 -18.25 -17.04 -22.42
N ILE A 239 -17.36 -17.02 -21.44
CA ILE A 239 -16.92 -15.85 -20.69
C ILE A 239 -15.42 -15.78 -20.94
N ALA A 240 -14.95 -14.83 -21.73
CA ALA A 240 -13.53 -14.66 -22.01
C ALA A 240 -12.80 -14.14 -20.75
N PRO A 241 -12.30 -15.03 -19.87
CA PRO A 241 -11.53 -14.60 -18.72
C PRO A 241 -10.18 -14.07 -19.19
N VAL A 242 -9.65 -13.12 -18.45
CA VAL A 242 -8.31 -12.59 -18.71
C VAL A 242 -7.29 -13.66 -18.36
N ASN A 243 -6.31 -13.90 -19.24
CA ASN A 243 -5.14 -14.69 -18.86
C ASN A 243 -4.39 -13.94 -17.75
N PRO A 244 -4.34 -14.45 -16.51
CA PRO A 244 -3.79 -13.71 -15.38
C PRO A 244 -2.28 -13.48 -15.52
N LEU A 245 -1.56 -14.39 -16.16
CA LEU A 245 -0.12 -14.27 -16.36
C LEU A 245 0.22 -13.29 -17.49
N ALA A 246 -0.52 -13.33 -18.60
CA ALA A 246 -0.40 -12.33 -19.64
C ALA A 246 -0.67 -10.92 -19.08
N TYR A 247 -1.74 -10.78 -18.33
CA TYR A 247 -2.12 -9.50 -17.77
C TYR A 247 -1.01 -8.90 -16.87
N VAL A 248 -0.46 -9.68 -15.95
CA VAL A 248 0.58 -9.16 -15.04
C VAL A 248 1.90 -8.85 -15.76
N LYS A 249 2.14 -9.46 -16.91
CA LYS A 249 3.35 -9.22 -17.74
C LYS A 249 3.19 -8.05 -18.71
N GLU A 250 2.03 -7.89 -19.30
CA GLU A 250 1.77 -6.93 -20.39
C GLU A 250 1.14 -5.62 -19.91
N VAL A 251 0.53 -5.62 -18.72
CA VAL A 251 -0.09 -4.40 -18.18
C VAL A 251 0.82 -3.74 -17.17
N ASP A 252 1.27 -2.56 -17.50
CA ASP A 252 2.02 -1.67 -16.61
C ASP A 252 1.06 -0.61 -16.04
N ASN A 253 0.84 -0.64 -14.72
CA ASN A 253 -0.07 0.27 -14.01
C ASN A 253 0.66 0.87 -12.80
N LYS A 254 1.55 1.80 -13.09
CA LYS A 254 2.44 2.42 -12.09
C LYS A 254 1.88 3.74 -11.60
N TRP A 255 1.85 3.87 -10.29
CA TRP A 255 1.52 5.10 -9.59
C TRP A 255 2.78 5.65 -8.92
N TYR A 256 3.08 6.89 -9.20
CA TYR A 256 4.17 7.63 -8.57
C TYR A 256 3.57 8.74 -7.73
N ALA A 257 4.00 8.83 -6.48
CA ALA A 257 3.64 9.93 -5.61
C ALA A 257 4.90 10.58 -5.05
N ASN A 258 5.03 11.89 -5.24
CA ASN A 258 6.04 12.71 -4.58
C ASN A 258 5.32 13.59 -3.56
N ARG A 259 5.68 13.46 -2.30
CA ARG A 259 5.02 14.18 -1.22
C ARG A 259 6.03 15.02 -0.48
N ILE A 260 5.69 16.27 -0.25
CA ILE A 260 6.50 17.21 0.53
C ILE A 260 5.58 17.83 1.57
N MET A 261 5.98 17.74 2.82
CA MET A 261 5.38 18.49 3.92
C MET A 261 6.48 19.26 4.63
N ALA A 262 6.34 20.57 4.66
CA ALA A 262 7.25 21.46 5.35
C ALA A 262 6.46 22.36 6.29
N ASN A 263 6.88 22.44 7.54
CA ASN A 263 6.32 23.38 8.48
C ASN A 263 7.43 24.12 9.23
N ALA A 264 7.13 25.34 9.61
CA ALA A 264 7.97 26.17 10.44
C ALA A 264 7.10 26.90 11.47
N SER A 265 7.61 27.05 12.66
CA SER A 265 6.95 27.82 13.71
C SER A 265 7.94 28.71 14.45
N LEU A 266 7.46 29.90 14.81
CA LEU A 266 8.13 30.85 15.67
C LEU A 266 7.30 30.98 16.95
N THR A 267 7.88 30.59 18.07
CA THR A 267 7.25 30.76 19.40
C THR A 267 7.94 31.88 20.14
N ILE A 268 7.16 32.85 20.62
CA ILE A 268 7.62 34.00 21.41
C ILE A 268 6.92 33.94 22.77
N LYS A 269 7.72 33.99 23.84
CA LYS A 269 7.26 34.04 25.23
C LYS A 269 7.70 35.35 25.88
N PRO A 270 6.99 36.48 25.63
CA PRO A 270 7.45 37.79 26.05
C PRO A 270 7.44 37.99 27.58
N ILE A 271 6.50 37.33 28.25
CA ILE A 271 6.36 37.33 29.71
C ILE A 271 5.89 35.94 30.19
N ASP A 272 6.06 35.64 31.47
CA ASP A 272 5.57 34.38 32.04
C ASP A 272 4.05 34.26 31.89
N GLY A 273 3.57 33.09 31.46
CA GLY A 273 2.15 32.79 31.20
C GLY A 273 1.64 33.21 29.83
N LEU A 274 2.41 33.97 29.01
CA LEU A 274 2.01 34.33 27.64
C LEU A 274 2.91 33.66 26.61
N SER A 275 2.31 32.92 25.69
CA SER A 275 2.99 32.32 24.53
C SER A 275 2.27 32.70 23.26
N ILE A 276 2.99 33.26 22.29
CA ILE A 276 2.50 33.60 20.94
C ILE A 276 3.23 32.68 19.97
N GLN A 277 2.46 31.92 19.18
CA GLN A 277 3.02 31.04 18.16
C GLN A 277 2.50 31.43 16.76
N LEU A 278 3.45 31.68 15.87
CA LEU A 278 3.19 31.85 14.44
C LEU A 278 3.66 30.59 13.73
N SER A 279 2.81 30.02 12.87
CA SER A 279 3.14 28.80 12.14
C SER A 279 2.79 28.91 10.67
N ALA A 280 3.65 28.34 9.82
CA ALA A 280 3.41 28.17 8.39
C ALA A 280 3.57 26.70 8.01
N ASN A 281 2.71 26.22 7.13
CA ASN A 281 2.76 24.87 6.61
C ASN A 281 2.59 24.87 5.08
N VAL A 282 3.40 24.02 4.43
CA VAL A 282 3.25 23.69 3.01
C VAL A 282 3.11 22.19 2.90
N ASN A 283 2.05 21.73 2.25
CA ASN A 283 1.81 20.32 1.95
C ASN A 283 1.48 20.19 0.46
N ASN A 284 2.32 19.45 -0.26
CA ASN A 284 2.17 19.24 -1.70
C ASN A 284 2.31 17.76 -2.03
N ASN A 285 1.29 17.19 -2.67
CA ASN A 285 1.15 15.75 -2.92
C ASN A 285 0.86 15.47 -4.41
N PRO A 286 1.75 15.79 -5.36
CA PRO A 286 1.53 15.45 -6.75
C PRO A 286 1.59 13.94 -6.95
N ASN A 287 0.61 13.43 -7.69
CA ASN A 287 0.53 12.02 -8.08
C ASN A 287 0.55 11.92 -9.61
N ARG A 288 1.23 10.90 -10.12
CA ARG A 288 1.23 10.56 -11.55
C ARG A 288 0.89 9.08 -11.69
N LYS A 289 0.00 8.79 -12.61
CA LYS A 289 -0.35 7.43 -13.00
C LYS A 289 0.09 7.18 -14.44
N ASP A 290 0.89 6.15 -14.64
CA ASP A 290 1.27 5.65 -15.95
C ASP A 290 0.54 4.34 -16.17
N TYR A 291 -0.22 4.24 -17.25
CA TYR A 291 -0.90 3.01 -17.65
C TYR A 291 -0.52 2.68 -19.08
N TYR A 292 -0.02 1.48 -19.29
CA TYR A 292 0.31 0.94 -20.58
C TYR A 292 -0.15 -0.53 -20.66
N LYS A 293 -0.65 -0.92 -21.81
CA LYS A 293 -0.95 -2.31 -22.15
C LYS A 293 -0.35 -2.58 -23.52
N SER A 294 0.60 -3.55 -23.59
CA SER A 294 1.18 -4.05 -24.84
C SER A 294 0.23 -4.96 -25.59
#